data_00707722d816b04dcfe739678ae5d064
#
_entry.id   00707722d816b04dcfe739678ae5d064
#
_cell.length_a   1.000
_cell.length_b   1.000
_cell.length_c   1.000
_cell.angle_alpha   90.00
_cell.angle_beta   90.00
_cell.angle_gamma   90.00
#
_symmetry.space_group_name_H-M   'P 1'
#
loop_
_entity.id
_entity.type
_entity.pdbx_description
1 polymer ?
#
loop_
_entity_poly.entity_id
_entity_poly.type
_entity_poly.pdbx_seq_one_letter_code
_entity_poly.pdbx_strand_id
1 'polypeptide(L)'
;MDDPFAGSMETSCGFVLVNYDSVLLLQYPQGHWSFPKGHVEPGEANHHITASRELVEETGITEVAINDSWMSRTEYTFQRKGRKIPKQVYWYLAETSELDVTLSKEHTNYLWLDFDGAEAQLTF
;
A
#
# COMPACT_ATOMS: atom_id res chain seq x y z
N MET A 1 14.25 24.08 -20.16
CA MET A 1 13.55 24.27 -18.91
C MET A 1 13.09 22.92 -18.37
N ASP A 2 13.39 22.68 -17.13
CA ASP A 2 13.08 21.39 -16.56
C ASP A 2 11.59 21.21 -16.36
N ASP A 3 11.12 20.01 -16.64
CA ASP A 3 9.78 19.60 -16.27
C ASP A 3 9.69 19.68 -14.75
N PRO A 4 8.68 20.42 -14.19
CA PRO A 4 8.56 20.54 -12.74
C PRO A 4 8.38 19.20 -12.03
N PHE A 5 8.08 18.14 -12.80
CA PHE A 5 7.98 16.79 -12.26
C PHE A 5 9.18 15.92 -12.61
N ALA A 6 10.16 16.45 -13.36
CA ALA A 6 11.38 15.70 -13.65
C ALA A 6 12.11 15.41 -12.35
N GLY A 7 12.37 14.15 -12.07
CA GLY A 7 12.93 13.70 -10.79
C GLY A 7 11.94 13.67 -9.64
N SER A 8 10.70 14.09 -9.84
CA SER A 8 9.65 14.11 -8.82
C SER A 8 8.77 12.88 -8.93
N MET A 9 9.37 11.69 -8.85
CA MET A 9 8.58 10.48 -8.82
C MET A 9 7.80 10.42 -7.51
N GLU A 10 6.49 10.24 -7.58
CA GLU A 10 5.70 10.04 -6.38
C GLU A 10 6.05 8.68 -5.77
N THR A 11 6.23 8.67 -4.46
CA THR A 11 6.60 7.46 -3.74
C THR A 11 5.54 7.11 -2.70
N SER A 12 5.06 5.88 -2.77
CA SER A 12 4.21 5.29 -1.75
C SER A 12 4.91 4.09 -1.14
N CYS A 13 4.52 3.74 0.07
CA CYS A 13 5.01 2.56 0.76
C CYS A 13 3.82 1.80 1.32
N GLY A 14 3.90 0.48 1.29
CA GLY A 14 2.82 -0.35 1.79
C GLY A 14 3.30 -1.71 2.24
N PHE A 15 2.35 -2.46 2.80
CA PHE A 15 2.60 -3.81 3.29
C PHE A 15 1.81 -4.83 2.50
N VAL A 16 2.51 -5.93 2.18
CA VAL A 16 1.84 -7.21 1.98
C VAL A 16 1.64 -7.75 3.39
N LEU A 17 0.44 -7.56 3.91
CA LEU A 17 0.12 -7.88 5.31
C LEU A 17 -0.49 -9.26 5.41
N VAL A 18 0.16 -10.13 6.16
CA VAL A 18 -0.18 -11.55 6.27
C VAL A 18 -0.69 -11.87 7.67
N ASN A 19 -1.77 -12.63 7.72
CA ASN A 19 -2.22 -13.31 8.93
C ASN A 19 -2.30 -14.81 8.61
N TYR A 20 -1.34 -15.59 9.13
CA TYR A 20 -1.20 -17.02 8.79
C TYR A 20 -1.17 -17.22 7.27
N ASP A 21 -2.22 -17.81 6.70
CA ASP A 21 -2.29 -18.13 5.27
C ASP A 21 -3.05 -17.09 4.45
N SER A 22 -3.45 -15.98 5.06
CA SER A 22 -4.25 -14.97 4.39
C SER A 22 -3.53 -13.63 4.27
N VAL A 23 -3.90 -12.89 3.24
CA VAL A 23 -3.35 -11.58 2.90
C VAL A 23 -4.49 -10.57 2.85
N LEU A 24 -4.24 -9.37 3.38
CA LEU A 24 -5.23 -8.30 3.39
C LEU A 24 -5.22 -7.51 2.09
N LEU A 25 -6.39 -7.38 1.47
CA LEU A 25 -6.62 -6.49 0.35
C LEU A 25 -7.68 -5.46 0.72
N LEU A 26 -7.50 -4.24 0.21
CA LEU A 26 -8.45 -3.14 0.37
C LEU A 26 -9.01 -2.76 -1.00
N GLN A 27 -10.30 -2.42 -1.02
CA GLN A 27 -10.95 -1.93 -2.23
C GLN A 27 -11.03 -0.41 -2.20
N TYR A 28 -10.55 0.22 -3.25
CA TYR A 28 -10.63 1.67 -3.44
C TYR A 28 -12.00 2.07 -4.02
N PRO A 29 -12.40 3.34 -3.86
CA PRO A 29 -13.73 3.78 -4.36
C PRO A 29 -13.95 3.54 -5.84
N GLN A 30 -12.88 3.53 -6.65
CA GLN A 30 -12.97 3.26 -8.08
C GLN A 30 -13.19 1.77 -8.38
N GLY A 31 -13.12 0.91 -7.38
CA GLY A 31 -13.39 -0.51 -7.49
C GLY A 31 -12.17 -1.41 -7.55
N HIS A 32 -10.98 -0.88 -7.76
CA HIS A 32 -9.78 -1.71 -7.80
C HIS A 32 -9.34 -2.18 -6.41
N TRP A 33 -8.68 -3.32 -6.36
CA TRP A 33 -8.18 -3.94 -5.14
C TRP A 33 -6.67 -3.87 -5.07
N SER A 34 -6.14 -3.53 -3.92
CA SER A 34 -4.70 -3.41 -3.70
C SER A 34 -4.34 -3.71 -2.26
N PHE A 35 -3.04 -3.89 -2.00
CA PHE A 35 -2.53 -3.94 -0.63
C PHE A 35 -2.61 -2.55 0.01
N PRO A 36 -2.66 -2.46 1.36
CA PRO A 36 -2.59 -1.18 2.07
C PRO A 36 -1.31 -0.41 1.74
N LYS A 37 -1.44 0.86 1.38
CA LYS A 37 -0.30 1.72 1.04
C LYS A 37 -0.67 3.19 1.10
N GLY A 38 0.33 4.05 1.11
CA GLY A 38 0.12 5.47 0.95
C GLY A 38 1.43 6.24 0.79
N HIS A 39 1.29 7.54 0.58
CA HIS A 39 2.39 8.42 0.24
C HIS A 39 3.34 8.66 1.41
N VAL A 40 4.64 8.75 1.09
CA VAL A 40 5.65 9.21 2.05
C VAL A 40 5.35 10.67 2.38
N GLU A 41 5.38 11.00 3.67
CA GLU A 41 5.21 12.37 4.13
C GLU A 41 6.54 12.98 4.58
N PRO A 42 6.66 14.31 4.52
CA PRO A 42 7.86 14.98 5.01
C PRO A 42 8.15 14.61 6.46
N GLY A 43 9.43 14.34 6.74
CA GLY A 43 9.87 14.00 8.07
C GLY A 43 9.82 12.50 8.40
N GLU A 44 9.26 11.68 7.54
CA GLU A 44 9.29 10.23 7.75
C GLU A 44 10.68 9.69 7.43
N ALA A 45 11.31 9.07 8.44
CA ALA A 45 12.73 8.70 8.36
C ALA A 45 12.99 7.51 7.44
N ASN A 46 12.01 6.63 7.26
CA ASN A 46 12.15 5.46 6.40
C ASN A 46 10.79 4.97 5.92
N HIS A 47 10.83 4.04 4.97
CA HIS A 47 9.63 3.51 4.34
C HIS A 47 8.76 2.68 5.29
N HIS A 48 9.34 2.00 6.27
CA HIS A 48 8.58 1.22 7.24
C HIS A 48 7.68 2.13 8.08
N ILE A 49 8.16 3.32 8.41
CA ILE A 49 7.36 4.31 9.15
C ILE A 49 6.16 4.75 8.32
N THR A 50 6.38 5.03 7.04
CA THR A 50 5.30 5.40 6.12
C THR A 50 4.28 4.29 5.98
N ALA A 51 4.74 3.06 5.72
CA ALA A 51 3.85 1.91 5.55
C ALA A 51 3.05 1.64 6.82
N SER A 52 3.67 1.74 8.00
CA SER A 52 3.00 1.53 9.28
C SER A 52 1.96 2.60 9.57
N ARG A 53 2.28 3.87 9.31
CA ARG A 53 1.33 4.98 9.47
C ARG A 53 0.12 4.80 8.57
N GLU A 54 0.36 4.51 7.30
CA GLU A 54 -0.73 4.30 6.34
C GLU A 54 -1.60 3.10 6.73
N LEU A 55 -0.99 2.03 7.21
CA LEU A 55 -1.75 0.86 7.66
C LEU A 55 -2.69 1.22 8.80
N VAL A 56 -2.22 1.98 9.78
CA VAL A 56 -3.07 2.43 10.91
C VAL A 56 -4.20 3.31 10.39
N GLU A 57 -3.89 4.26 9.51
CA GLU A 57 -4.90 5.16 8.95
C GLU A 57 -5.96 4.41 8.15
N GLU A 58 -5.55 3.41 7.38
CA GLU A 58 -6.45 2.70 6.46
C GLU A 58 -7.20 1.56 7.11
N THR A 59 -6.67 0.94 8.15
CA THR A 59 -7.22 -0.30 8.72
C THR A 59 -7.37 -0.31 10.23
N GLY A 60 -6.71 0.59 10.93
CA GLY A 60 -6.66 0.56 12.40
C GLY A 60 -5.71 -0.48 12.98
N ILE A 61 -5.03 -1.26 12.14
CA ILE A 61 -4.10 -2.29 12.62
C ILE A 61 -2.79 -1.65 13.06
N THR A 62 -2.38 -1.89 14.31
CA THR A 62 -1.20 -1.29 14.92
C THR A 62 -0.08 -2.28 15.22
N GLU A 63 -0.42 -3.55 15.42
CA GLU A 63 0.54 -4.57 15.85
C GLU A 63 0.99 -5.40 14.66
N VAL A 64 2.20 -5.09 14.14
CA VAL A 64 2.77 -5.82 13.03
C VAL A 64 4.22 -6.17 13.28
N ALA A 65 4.64 -7.33 12.78
CA ALA A 65 6.04 -7.74 12.76
C ALA A 65 6.54 -7.62 11.32
N ILE A 66 7.47 -6.70 11.08
CA ILE A 66 8.00 -6.43 9.75
C ILE A 66 9.14 -7.38 9.45
N ASN A 67 9.10 -8.01 8.27
CA ASN A 67 10.19 -8.83 7.77
C ASN A 67 11.16 -7.95 7.00
N ASP A 68 12.33 -7.69 7.56
CA ASP A 68 13.32 -6.79 6.99
C ASP A 68 14.04 -7.36 5.76
N SER A 69 13.90 -8.65 5.50
CA SER A 69 14.64 -9.31 4.41
C SER A 69 13.88 -9.31 3.08
N TRP A 70 12.64 -8.81 3.07
CA TRP A 70 11.84 -8.78 1.84
C TRP A 70 11.40 -7.37 1.48
N MET A 71 11.56 -7.05 0.20
CA MET A 71 11.08 -5.79 -0.35
C MET A 71 10.84 -5.99 -1.85
N SER A 72 9.79 -5.37 -2.35
CA SER A 72 9.50 -5.33 -3.78
C SER A 72 9.16 -3.89 -4.17
N ARG A 73 9.50 -3.54 -5.40
CA ARG A 73 9.20 -2.21 -5.93
C ARG A 73 8.42 -2.34 -7.22
N THR A 74 7.33 -1.59 -7.31
CA THR A 74 6.56 -1.48 -8.57
C THR A 74 6.60 -0.03 -9.04
N GLU A 75 6.53 0.15 -10.34
CA GLU A 75 6.57 1.48 -10.96
C GLU A 75 5.53 1.55 -12.04
N TYR A 76 4.80 2.67 -12.09
CA TYR A 76 3.81 2.92 -13.13
C TYR A 76 3.62 4.42 -13.28
N THR A 77 2.93 4.83 -14.36
CA THR A 77 2.54 6.21 -14.55
C THR A 77 1.03 6.33 -14.48
N PHE A 78 0.57 7.44 -13.94
CA PHE A 78 -0.85 7.75 -13.96
C PHE A 78 -1.05 9.18 -14.46
N GLN A 79 -2.28 9.52 -14.78
CA GLN A 79 -2.60 10.85 -15.29
C GLN A 79 -3.25 11.70 -14.21
N ARG A 80 -2.75 12.92 -14.08
CA ARG A 80 -3.35 13.93 -13.22
C ARG A 80 -3.39 15.24 -13.98
N LYS A 81 -4.61 15.78 -14.21
CA LYS A 81 -4.80 17.03 -14.93
C LYS A 81 -4.08 17.05 -16.28
N GLY A 82 -4.19 15.94 -17.02
CA GLY A 82 -3.59 15.82 -18.34
C GLY A 82 -2.09 15.55 -18.37
N ARG A 83 -1.45 15.40 -17.22
CA ARG A 83 -0.02 15.12 -17.12
C ARG A 83 0.23 13.68 -16.70
N LYS A 84 1.28 13.09 -17.26
CA LYS A 84 1.76 11.78 -16.86
C LYS A 84 2.68 11.94 -15.65
N ILE A 85 2.32 11.30 -14.56
CA ILE A 85 3.07 11.36 -13.31
C ILE A 85 3.64 9.98 -13.03
N PRO A 86 4.99 9.84 -12.97
CA PRO A 86 5.59 8.58 -12.60
C PRO A 86 5.39 8.32 -11.11
N LYS A 87 5.09 7.07 -10.78
CA LYS A 87 4.89 6.66 -9.40
C LYS A 87 5.61 5.35 -9.13
N GLN A 88 6.22 5.24 -7.95
CA GLN A 88 6.77 4.00 -7.44
C GLN A 88 6.13 3.65 -6.12
N VAL A 89 6.01 2.35 -5.88
CA VAL A 89 5.52 1.84 -4.60
C VAL A 89 6.54 0.83 -4.09
N TYR A 90 6.97 1.02 -2.85
CA TYR A 90 7.81 0.06 -2.15
C TYR A 90 6.93 -0.79 -1.25
N TRP A 91 7.00 -2.10 -1.44
CA TRP A 91 6.22 -3.08 -0.71
C TRP A 91 7.10 -3.83 0.26
N TYR A 92 6.64 -3.94 1.48
CA TYR A 92 7.32 -4.68 2.53
C TYR A 92 6.41 -5.78 3.04
N LEU A 93 7.00 -6.81 3.60
CA LEU A 93 6.24 -7.94 4.15
C LEU A 93 6.07 -7.73 5.65
N ALA A 94 4.85 -7.86 6.14
CA ALA A 94 4.56 -7.78 7.56
C ALA A 94 3.52 -8.82 7.96
N GLU A 95 3.60 -9.24 9.21
CA GLU A 95 2.66 -10.21 9.79
C GLU A 95 1.90 -9.56 10.93
N THR A 96 0.65 -9.93 11.08
CA THR A 96 -0.19 -9.46 12.18
C THR A 96 -1.08 -10.59 12.69
N SER A 97 -1.44 -10.51 13.97
CA SER A 97 -2.48 -11.34 14.54
C SER A 97 -3.84 -10.61 14.59
N GLU A 98 -3.88 -9.33 14.21
CA GLU A 98 -5.11 -8.56 14.20
C GLU A 98 -5.89 -8.79 12.90
N LEU A 99 -7.13 -9.25 13.01
CA LEU A 99 -8.00 -9.47 11.85
C LEU A 99 -9.05 -8.38 11.69
N ASP A 100 -9.31 -7.62 12.74
CA ASP A 100 -10.34 -6.58 12.70
C ASP A 100 -9.84 -5.35 11.96
N VAL A 101 -10.59 -4.96 10.94
CA VAL A 101 -10.26 -3.83 10.08
C VAL A 101 -11.32 -2.76 10.23
N THR A 102 -10.88 -1.54 10.56
CA THR A 102 -11.73 -0.34 10.54
C THR A 102 -11.31 0.50 9.35
N LEU A 103 -12.10 0.46 8.30
CA LEU A 103 -11.75 1.14 7.05
C LEU A 103 -11.81 2.66 7.18
N SER A 104 -10.85 3.33 6.54
CA SER A 104 -10.90 4.76 6.33
C SER A 104 -11.97 5.12 5.29
N LYS A 105 -12.25 6.42 5.15
CA LYS A 105 -13.20 6.90 4.13
C LYS A 105 -12.74 6.68 2.69
N GLU A 106 -11.45 6.38 2.51
CA GLU A 106 -10.84 6.18 1.19
C GLU A 106 -11.06 4.77 0.65
N HIS A 107 -11.59 3.86 1.48
CA HIS A 107 -11.76 2.46 1.10
C HIS A 107 -13.19 2.02 1.33
N THR A 108 -13.69 1.19 0.44
CA THR A 108 -15.07 0.73 0.47
C THR A 108 -15.24 -0.68 1.01
N ASN A 109 -14.18 -1.48 1.00
CA ASN A 109 -14.26 -2.86 1.45
C ASN A 109 -12.87 -3.42 1.76
N TYR A 110 -12.83 -4.57 2.42
CA TYR A 110 -11.59 -5.32 2.64
C TYR A 110 -11.86 -6.81 2.57
N LEU A 111 -10.81 -7.57 2.24
CA LEU A 111 -10.86 -9.03 2.21
C LEU A 111 -9.56 -9.58 2.76
N TRP A 112 -9.68 -10.63 3.57
CA TRP A 112 -8.56 -11.52 3.91
C TRP A 112 -8.70 -12.73 3.00
N LEU A 113 -7.74 -12.92 2.10
CA LEU A 113 -7.77 -14.01 1.12
C LEU A 113 -6.52 -14.86 1.24
N ASP A 114 -6.60 -16.14 0.84
CA ASP A 114 -5.39 -16.93 0.67
C ASP A 114 -4.55 -16.34 -0.48
N PHE A 115 -3.32 -16.81 -0.63
CA PHE A 115 -2.41 -16.22 -1.62
C PHE A 115 -2.94 -16.32 -3.04
N ASP A 116 -3.54 -17.45 -3.41
CA ASP A 116 -4.11 -17.63 -4.75
C ASP A 116 -5.32 -16.72 -4.95
N GLY A 117 -6.19 -16.63 -3.95
CA GLY A 117 -7.34 -15.75 -3.98
C GLY A 117 -6.96 -14.28 -4.06
N ALA A 118 -5.91 -13.89 -3.30
CA ALA A 118 -5.40 -12.52 -3.34
C ALA A 118 -4.83 -12.18 -4.72
N GLU A 119 -4.04 -13.08 -5.29
CA GLU A 119 -3.49 -12.89 -6.63
C GLU A 119 -4.59 -12.71 -7.66
N ALA A 120 -5.64 -13.53 -7.59
CA ALA A 120 -6.78 -13.43 -8.51
C ALA A 120 -7.59 -12.14 -8.31
N GLN A 121 -7.66 -11.63 -7.08
CA GLN A 121 -8.46 -10.45 -6.75
C GLN A 121 -7.73 -9.14 -7.06
N LEU A 122 -6.40 -9.12 -6.98
CA LEU A 122 -5.62 -7.92 -7.26
C LEU A 122 -5.89 -7.41 -8.66
N THR A 123 -6.12 -6.13 -8.77
CA THR A 123 -6.44 -5.49 -10.06
C THR A 123 -5.21 -5.33 -10.95
N PHE A 124 -4.03 -5.28 -10.36
CA PHE A 124 -2.77 -5.11 -11.11
C PHE A 124 -1.71 -6.09 -10.66
#